data_ed034ef92bd9e38c6027e0c20ca9703a
#
_entry.id   ed034ef92bd9e38c6027e0c20ca9703a
#
_cell.length_a   1.000
_cell.length_b   1.000
_cell.length_c   1.000
_cell.angle_alpha   90.00
_cell.angle_beta   90.00
_cell.angle_gamma   90.00
#
_symmetry.space_group_name_H-M   'P 1'
#
loop_
_entity.id
_entity.type
_entity.pdbx_description
1 polymer ?
#
loop_
_entity_poly.entity_id
_entity_poly.type
_entity_poly.pdbx_seq_one_letter_code
_entity_poly.pdbx_strand_id
1 'polypeptide(L)'
;MTGLQMCIRDSSMAASQVSAILAVRDFLFDLQRDMAKKHSVIMDGRDIGTVVLPHAQVKIFLTASPEERARRRFEELKQKGSQSSYEEVLKDLKQRDYQDSHREIAPLRPAEDAIEVDTTGLSLQQSVDRIIMLIKERLS
;
A
#
# COMPACT_ATOMS: atom_id res chain seq x y z
N MET A 1 27.80 7.69 19.09
CA MET A 1 26.54 6.88 19.05
C MET A 1 25.89 7.17 17.72
N THR A 2 26.17 6.36 16.72
CA THR A 2 25.55 6.44 15.40
C THR A 2 24.18 5.78 15.51
N GLY A 3 23.13 6.61 15.70
CA GLY A 3 21.77 6.13 15.61
C GLY A 3 21.53 5.53 14.22
N LEU A 4 21.13 4.27 14.17
CA LEU A 4 20.58 3.65 12.97
C LEU A 4 19.33 4.44 12.57
N GLN A 5 19.53 5.46 11.77
CA GLN A 5 18.43 6.06 11.00
C GLN A 5 18.07 5.04 9.92
N MET A 6 17.24 4.09 10.27
CA MET A 6 16.63 3.19 9.30
C MET A 6 15.80 4.07 8.36
N CYS A 7 16.29 4.25 7.16
CA CYS A 7 15.62 5.03 6.14
C CYS A 7 14.24 4.38 5.88
N ILE A 8 13.17 5.16 5.73
CA ILE A 8 11.82 4.66 5.38
C ILE A 8 11.87 3.83 4.09
N ARG A 9 12.79 4.15 3.19
CA ARG A 9 13.12 3.36 2.00
C ARG A 9 13.52 1.93 2.38
N ASP A 10 14.45 1.79 3.34
CA ASP A 10 14.96 0.48 3.79
C ASP A 10 13.87 -0.32 4.48
N SER A 11 13.02 0.32 5.28
CA SER A 11 11.87 -0.32 5.93
C SER A 11 10.86 -0.85 4.91
N SER A 12 10.58 -0.09 3.85
CA SER A 12 9.65 -0.51 2.81
C SER A 12 10.18 -1.67 1.98
N MET A 13 11.49 -1.68 1.68
CA MET A 13 12.15 -2.79 0.98
C MET A 13 12.22 -4.03 1.86
N ALA A 14 12.59 -3.87 3.14
CA ALA A 14 12.61 -4.96 4.11
C ALA A 14 11.21 -5.58 4.30
N ALA A 15 10.17 -4.77 4.42
CA ALA A 15 8.80 -5.25 4.50
C ALA A 15 8.38 -6.06 3.26
N SER A 16 8.76 -5.60 2.07
CA SER A 16 8.50 -6.33 0.83
C SER A 16 9.21 -7.68 0.79
N GLN A 17 10.49 -7.72 1.19
CA GLN A 17 11.28 -8.95 1.25
C GLN A 17 10.76 -9.94 2.30
N VAL A 18 10.46 -9.46 3.50
CA VAL A 18 9.95 -10.30 4.60
C VAL A 18 8.56 -10.85 4.26
N SER A 19 7.71 -10.05 3.61
CA SER A 19 6.38 -10.47 3.18
C SER A 19 6.39 -11.51 2.05
N ALA A 20 7.53 -11.76 1.42
CA ALA A 20 7.70 -12.86 0.46
C ALA A 20 7.98 -14.21 1.14
N ILE A 21 8.32 -14.23 2.45
CA ILE A 21 8.58 -15.45 3.20
C ILE A 21 7.24 -16.10 3.57
N LEU A 22 6.99 -17.31 3.08
CA LEU A 22 5.71 -18.00 3.23
C LEU A 22 5.26 -18.15 4.69
N ALA A 23 6.15 -18.61 5.58
CA ALA A 23 5.83 -18.77 7.01
C ALA A 23 5.42 -17.47 7.70
N VAL A 24 6.03 -16.34 7.32
CA VAL A 24 5.67 -15.01 7.84
C VAL A 24 4.30 -14.59 7.30
N ARG A 25 4.03 -14.84 6.05
CA ARG A 25 2.73 -14.55 5.44
C ARG A 25 1.61 -15.33 6.12
N ASP A 26 1.78 -16.64 6.31
CA ASP A 26 0.78 -17.51 6.92
C ASP A 26 0.45 -17.04 8.34
N PHE A 27 1.47 -16.73 9.14
CA PHE A 27 1.26 -16.19 10.49
C PHE A 27 0.49 -14.86 10.48
N LEU A 28 0.89 -13.92 9.63
CA LEU A 28 0.22 -12.61 9.53
C LEU A 28 -1.18 -12.72 8.94
N PHE A 29 -1.40 -13.66 8.04
CA PHE A 29 -2.68 -13.92 7.42
C PHE A 29 -3.76 -14.34 8.45
N ASP A 30 -3.43 -15.29 9.30
CA ASP A 30 -4.33 -15.74 10.36
C ASP A 30 -4.62 -14.61 11.37
N LEU A 31 -3.59 -13.87 11.76
CA LEU A 31 -3.72 -12.72 12.66
C LEU A 31 -4.66 -11.65 12.08
N GLN A 32 -4.48 -11.27 10.82
CA GLN A 32 -5.30 -10.26 10.14
C GLN A 32 -6.75 -10.71 10.03
N ARG A 33 -7.00 -11.97 9.68
CA ARG A 33 -8.35 -12.53 9.60
C ARG A 33 -9.05 -12.58 10.96
N ASP A 34 -8.33 -12.96 12.00
CA ASP A 34 -8.87 -13.00 13.35
C ASP A 34 -9.22 -11.59 13.89
N MET A 35 -8.42 -10.59 13.56
CA MET A 35 -8.75 -9.19 13.86
C MET A 35 -10.03 -8.76 13.16
N ALA A 36 -10.17 -9.07 11.87
CA ALA A 36 -11.36 -8.71 11.10
C ALA A 36 -12.65 -9.45 11.54
N LYS A 37 -12.54 -10.66 12.12
CA LYS A 37 -13.68 -11.38 12.71
C LYS A 37 -14.16 -10.77 14.02
N LYS A 38 -13.25 -10.19 14.80
CA LYS A 38 -13.53 -9.68 16.14
C LYS A 38 -13.85 -8.19 16.19
N HIS A 39 -13.42 -7.43 15.20
CA HIS A 39 -13.49 -5.97 15.17
C HIS A 39 -13.85 -5.46 13.79
N SER A 40 -14.44 -4.26 13.74
CA SER A 40 -14.47 -3.47 12.50
C SER A 40 -13.08 -2.93 12.23
N VAL A 41 -12.55 -3.19 11.04
CA VAL A 41 -11.16 -2.87 10.69
C VAL A 41 -11.07 -2.17 9.35
N ILE A 42 -10.06 -1.34 9.20
CA ILE A 42 -9.56 -0.84 7.92
C ILE A 42 -8.16 -1.39 7.77
N MET A 43 -7.91 -2.11 6.69
CA MET A 43 -6.60 -2.70 6.41
C MET A 43 -6.05 -2.21 5.08
N ASP A 44 -4.78 -1.85 5.08
CA ASP A 44 -4.02 -1.47 3.88
C ASP A 44 -3.00 -2.57 3.54
N GLY A 45 -2.85 -2.88 2.26
CA GLY A 45 -1.88 -3.86 1.79
C GLY A 45 -2.02 -4.14 0.29
N ARG A 46 -1.22 -5.10 -0.21
CA ARG A 46 -1.15 -5.43 -1.63
C ARG A 46 -2.18 -6.48 -2.05
N ASP A 47 -2.60 -7.32 -1.13
CA ASP A 47 -3.44 -8.50 -1.36
C ASP A 47 -4.58 -8.63 -0.34
N ILE A 48 -4.85 -7.54 0.41
CA ILE A 48 -5.90 -7.57 1.44
C ILE A 48 -7.26 -7.91 0.84
N GLY A 49 -7.66 -7.22 -0.23
CA GLY A 49 -8.96 -7.42 -0.86
C GLY A 49 -9.08 -8.66 -1.74
N THR A 50 -7.95 -9.26 -2.16
CA THR A 50 -7.94 -10.44 -3.04
C THR A 50 -7.71 -11.75 -2.30
N VAL A 51 -6.90 -11.75 -1.24
CA VAL A 51 -6.45 -12.96 -0.53
C VAL A 51 -6.82 -12.94 0.95
N VAL A 52 -6.50 -11.87 1.67
CA VAL A 52 -6.68 -11.83 3.14
C VAL A 52 -8.15 -11.70 3.51
N LEU A 53 -8.85 -10.71 2.95
CA LEU A 53 -10.26 -10.42 3.21
C LEU A 53 -11.06 -10.36 1.90
N PRO A 54 -11.21 -11.49 1.19
CA PRO A 54 -11.90 -11.52 -0.10
C PRO A 54 -13.39 -11.20 0.00
N HIS A 55 -13.97 -11.22 1.21
CA HIS A 55 -15.38 -10.90 1.47
C HIS A 55 -15.54 -9.58 2.24
N ALA A 56 -14.53 -8.68 2.20
CA ALA A 56 -14.67 -7.36 2.80
C ALA A 56 -15.84 -6.58 2.16
N GLN A 57 -16.61 -5.87 2.98
CA GLN A 57 -17.78 -5.11 2.55
C GLN A 57 -17.44 -4.00 1.55
N VAL A 58 -16.30 -3.36 1.75
CA VAL A 58 -15.78 -2.31 0.88
C VAL A 58 -14.35 -2.62 0.52
N LYS A 59 -14.06 -2.65 -0.77
CA LYS A 59 -12.71 -2.81 -1.31
C LYS A 59 -12.38 -1.64 -2.21
N ILE A 60 -11.29 -0.96 -1.91
CA ILE A 60 -10.80 0.17 -2.68
C ILE A 60 -9.40 -0.19 -3.20
N PHE A 61 -9.23 -0.13 -4.51
CA PHE A 61 -7.93 -0.20 -5.14
C PHE A 61 -7.44 1.22 -5.39
N LEU A 62 -6.58 1.68 -4.48
CA LEU A 62 -6.05 3.04 -4.54
C LEU A 62 -4.85 3.12 -5.46
N THR A 63 -4.91 3.99 -6.44
CA THR A 63 -3.83 4.19 -7.42
C THR A 63 -3.49 5.67 -7.62
N ALA A 64 -2.35 5.92 -8.21
CA ALA A 64 -1.92 7.19 -8.78
C ALA A 64 -0.80 6.93 -9.78
N SER A 65 -0.54 7.87 -10.70
CA SER A 65 0.58 7.73 -11.63
C SER A 65 1.90 7.51 -10.90
N PRO A 66 2.84 6.72 -11.45
CA PRO A 66 4.14 6.51 -10.84
C PRO A 66 4.88 7.82 -10.55
N GLU A 67 4.77 8.80 -11.42
CA GLU A 67 5.38 10.12 -11.30
C GLU A 67 4.80 10.90 -10.11
N GLU A 68 3.48 10.88 -9.94
CA GLU A 68 2.80 11.52 -8.82
C GLU A 68 3.17 10.87 -7.48
N ARG A 69 3.19 9.52 -7.43
CA ARG A 69 3.61 8.79 -6.23
C ARG A 69 5.07 9.04 -5.89
N ALA A 70 5.95 9.11 -6.90
CA ALA A 70 7.36 9.43 -6.71
C ALA A 70 7.55 10.85 -6.20
N ARG A 71 6.77 11.83 -6.70
CA ARG A 71 6.80 13.21 -6.22
C ARG A 71 6.41 13.29 -4.73
N ARG A 72 5.29 12.68 -4.34
CA ARG A 72 4.83 12.64 -2.93
C ARG A 72 5.89 12.01 -2.04
N ARG A 73 6.47 10.90 -2.48
CA ARG A 73 7.51 10.20 -1.73
C ARG A 73 8.81 10.99 -1.63
N PHE A 74 9.21 11.64 -2.69
CA PHE A 74 10.39 12.50 -2.69
C PHE A 74 10.24 13.67 -1.73
N GLU A 75 9.09 14.34 -1.71
CA GLU A 75 8.79 15.43 -0.78
C GLU A 75 8.84 14.96 0.68
N GLU A 76 8.24 13.80 0.98
CA GLU A 76 8.30 13.18 2.31
C GLU A 76 9.74 12.88 2.74
N LEU A 77 10.53 12.25 1.86
CA LEU A 77 11.92 11.92 2.13
C LEU A 77 12.78 13.16 2.34
N LYS A 78 12.56 14.21 1.55
CA LYS A 78 13.23 15.50 1.69
C LYS A 78 12.94 16.16 3.05
N GLN A 79 11.69 16.14 3.50
CA GLN A 79 11.31 16.64 4.84
C GLN A 79 11.99 15.87 5.97
N LYS A 80 12.31 14.59 5.75
CA LYS A 80 13.03 13.71 6.69
C LYS A 80 14.55 13.79 6.55
N GLY A 81 15.06 14.72 5.74
CA GLY A 81 16.51 14.94 5.57
C GLY A 81 17.22 13.94 4.64
N SER A 82 16.48 13.18 3.83
CA SER A 82 17.07 12.28 2.84
C SER A 82 17.76 13.07 1.72
N GLN A 83 18.89 12.53 1.22
CA GLN A 83 19.65 13.07 0.08
C GLN A 83 19.28 12.38 -1.24
N SER A 84 18.27 11.51 -1.25
CA SER A 84 17.84 10.80 -2.48
C SER A 84 17.33 11.79 -3.52
N SER A 85 17.67 11.56 -4.79
CA SER A 85 17.10 12.34 -5.90
C SER A 85 15.71 11.85 -6.28
N TYR A 86 14.95 12.67 -7.00
CA TYR A 86 13.64 12.29 -7.53
C TYR A 86 13.73 11.09 -8.47
N GLU A 87 14.75 11.07 -9.33
CA GLU A 87 14.99 10.00 -10.31
C GLU A 87 15.23 8.64 -9.62
N GLU A 88 16.00 8.64 -8.53
CA GLU A 88 16.20 7.43 -7.71
C GLU A 88 14.91 6.95 -7.09
N VAL A 89 14.12 7.86 -6.52
CA VAL A 89 12.83 7.53 -5.91
C VAL A 89 11.87 6.96 -6.95
N LEU A 90 11.79 7.56 -8.13
CA LEU A 90 10.94 7.09 -9.23
C LEU A 90 11.36 5.71 -9.73
N LYS A 91 12.67 5.49 -9.90
CA LYS A 91 13.21 4.20 -10.32
C LYS A 91 12.89 3.10 -9.32
N ASP A 92 13.13 3.35 -8.03
CA ASP A 92 12.84 2.38 -6.97
C ASP A 92 11.35 2.05 -6.89
N LEU A 93 10.49 3.07 -7.05
CA LEU A 93 9.06 2.89 -7.05
C LEU A 93 8.59 2.02 -8.22
N LYS A 94 9.05 2.29 -9.44
CA LYS A 94 8.73 1.48 -10.63
C LYS A 94 9.22 0.04 -10.49
N GLN A 95 10.43 -0.17 -9.94
CA GLN A 95 10.97 -1.50 -9.70
C GLN A 95 10.13 -2.27 -8.68
N ARG A 96 9.70 -1.62 -7.60
CA ARG A 96 8.83 -2.21 -6.59
C ARG A 96 7.46 -2.56 -7.14
N ASP A 97 6.84 -1.67 -7.91
CA ASP A 97 5.55 -1.94 -8.57
C ASP A 97 5.63 -3.16 -9.48
N TYR A 98 6.72 -3.29 -10.22
CA TYR A 98 6.98 -4.45 -11.05
C TYR A 98 7.08 -5.73 -10.20
N GLN A 99 7.85 -5.71 -9.13
CA GLN A 99 7.98 -6.85 -8.21
C GLN A 99 6.64 -7.22 -7.56
N ASP A 100 5.90 -6.23 -7.03
CA ASP A 100 4.61 -6.46 -6.37
C ASP A 100 3.57 -7.05 -7.33
N SER A 101 3.58 -6.66 -8.61
CA SER A 101 2.62 -7.15 -9.61
C SER A 101 3.02 -8.49 -10.27
N HIS A 102 4.31 -8.84 -10.27
CA HIS A 102 4.82 -10.06 -10.92
C HIS A 102 5.25 -11.17 -9.94
N ARG A 103 5.08 -10.98 -8.64
CA ARG A 103 5.39 -12.03 -7.67
C ARG A 103 4.46 -13.23 -7.84
N GLU A 104 4.97 -14.43 -7.64
CA GLU A 104 4.22 -15.69 -7.80
C GLU A 104 3.09 -15.83 -6.77
N ILE A 105 3.33 -15.36 -5.54
CA ILE A 105 2.37 -15.47 -4.44
C ILE A 105 1.67 -14.12 -4.22
N ALA A 106 0.36 -14.11 -4.36
CA ALA A 106 -0.51 -12.95 -4.11
C ALA A 106 -0.03 -11.66 -4.81
N PRO A 107 0.03 -11.63 -6.14
CA PRO A 107 0.45 -10.44 -6.88
C PRO A 107 -0.48 -9.26 -6.60
N LEU A 108 0.06 -8.05 -6.67
CA LEU A 108 -0.73 -6.82 -6.58
C LEU A 108 -1.65 -6.72 -7.79
N ARG A 109 -2.96 -6.82 -7.53
CA ARG A 109 -4.02 -6.64 -8.52
C ARG A 109 -5.31 -6.18 -7.84
N PRO A 110 -6.18 -5.44 -8.52
CA PRO A 110 -7.50 -5.12 -7.99
C PRO A 110 -8.31 -6.42 -7.79
N ALA A 111 -9.11 -6.46 -6.74
CA ALA A 111 -10.15 -7.48 -6.62
C ALA A 111 -11.27 -7.18 -7.64
N GLU A 112 -12.01 -8.19 -8.09
CA GLU A 112 -13.06 -8.04 -9.10
C GLU A 112 -14.17 -7.06 -8.67
N ASP A 113 -14.44 -7.00 -7.38
CA ASP A 113 -15.43 -6.12 -6.75
C ASP A 113 -14.81 -4.85 -6.14
N ALA A 114 -13.54 -4.57 -6.40
CA ALA A 114 -12.87 -3.37 -5.91
C ALA A 114 -13.28 -2.12 -6.70
N ILE A 115 -13.46 -1.03 -5.99
CA ILE A 115 -13.62 0.30 -6.58
C ILE A 115 -12.22 0.87 -6.81
N GLU A 116 -11.89 1.13 -8.06
CA GLU A 116 -10.61 1.78 -8.40
C GLU A 116 -10.71 3.29 -8.16
N VAL A 117 -9.76 3.83 -7.42
CA VAL A 117 -9.69 5.26 -7.08
C VAL A 117 -8.33 5.80 -7.50
N ASP A 118 -8.30 6.50 -8.60
CA ASP A 118 -7.12 7.26 -9.04
C ASP A 118 -7.05 8.60 -8.29
N THR A 119 -5.94 8.81 -7.60
CA THR A 119 -5.66 10.03 -6.83
C THR A 119 -4.63 10.93 -7.50
N THR A 120 -4.29 10.69 -8.76
CA THR A 120 -3.38 11.55 -9.54
C THR A 120 -3.89 12.98 -9.55
N GLY A 121 -3.04 13.93 -9.14
CA GLY A 121 -3.38 15.36 -9.08
C GLY A 121 -4.32 15.78 -7.93
N LEU A 122 -4.78 14.83 -7.10
CA LEU A 122 -5.61 15.17 -5.94
C LEU A 122 -4.73 15.52 -4.73
N SER A 123 -5.20 16.48 -3.93
CA SER A 123 -4.65 16.69 -2.59
C SER A 123 -4.99 15.53 -1.66
N LEU A 124 -4.30 15.43 -0.52
CA LEU A 124 -4.60 14.45 0.50
C LEU A 124 -6.06 14.55 0.95
N GLN A 125 -6.54 15.77 1.22
CA GLN A 125 -7.92 15.99 1.67
C GLN A 125 -8.95 15.55 0.62
N GLN A 126 -8.74 15.91 -0.65
CA GLN A 126 -9.62 15.48 -1.74
C GLN A 126 -9.65 13.96 -1.90
N SER A 127 -8.51 13.30 -1.73
CA SER A 127 -8.42 11.83 -1.78
C SER A 127 -9.20 11.19 -0.62
N VAL A 128 -9.06 11.72 0.60
CA VAL A 128 -9.77 11.25 1.79
C VAL A 128 -11.28 11.45 1.63
N ASP A 129 -11.72 12.64 1.21
CA ASP A 129 -13.15 12.94 1.03
C ASP A 129 -13.79 12.01 -0.01
N ARG A 130 -13.08 11.74 -1.12
CA ARG A 130 -13.55 10.82 -2.15
C ARG A 130 -13.70 9.39 -1.62
N ILE A 131 -12.71 8.90 -0.85
CA ILE A 131 -12.77 7.58 -0.23
C ILE A 131 -13.93 7.48 0.76
N ILE A 132 -14.12 8.48 1.63
CA ILE A 132 -15.21 8.52 2.60
C ILE A 132 -16.57 8.49 1.89
N MET A 133 -16.73 9.24 0.80
CA MET A 133 -17.97 9.24 0.01
C MET A 133 -18.27 7.85 -0.52
N LEU A 134 -17.30 7.18 -1.14
CA LEU A 134 -17.46 5.83 -1.69
C LEU A 134 -17.77 4.78 -0.61
N ILE A 135 -17.16 4.89 0.56
CA ILE A 135 -17.46 4.00 1.70
C ILE A 135 -18.89 4.19 2.15
N LYS A 136 -19.37 5.43 2.29
CA LYS A 136 -20.75 5.73 2.70
C LYS A 136 -21.76 5.20 1.69
N GLU A 137 -21.52 5.39 0.40
CA GLU A 137 -22.38 4.86 -0.67
C GLU A 137 -22.46 3.33 -0.65
N ARG A 138 -21.37 2.66 -0.31
CA ARG A 138 -21.31 1.19 -0.29
C ARG A 138 -21.97 0.57 0.96
N LEU A 139 -21.98 1.31 2.07
CA LEU A 139 -22.53 0.85 3.36
C LEU A 139 -23.98 1.33 3.60
N SER A 140 -24.52 2.16 2.69
CA SER A 140 -25.93 2.57 2.72
C SER A 140 -26.81 1.49 2.14
#